data_b5127ff9f507855ca468316535a21074
#
_entry.id   b5127ff9f507855ca468316535a21074
#
_cell.length_a   1.000
_cell.length_b   1.000
_cell.length_c   1.000
_cell.angle_alpha   90.00
_cell.angle_beta   90.00
_cell.angle_gamma   90.00
#
_symmetry.space_group_name_H-M   'P 1'
#
loop_
_entity.id
_entity.type
_entity.pdbx_description
1 polymer ?
#
loop_
_entity_poly.entity_id
_entity_poly.type
_entity_poly.pdbx_seq_one_letter_code
_entity_poly.pdbx_strand_id
1 'polypeptide(L)'
;MGTFTPSLLLDDAELARCREFLEPRANAADRGDATFCDAAKFIAENVLGENAGPPEAPNQNLERVVSALATIGWFDMGTAFSLWCQRMVLEFLSKAPSGSACREEALDALRRGERVGTSAMAGPMAHFVSGVPLTLKATPAENGEGYRISGVVAWASNLAEGKSIIVSVAARESGEPVVFATPIEAPGIRIGSFSPLIAMQGTLSTSMTFEDVEVPASWVITENFRDFMTAIRPIFLLLQSSYCWGLAARSVAESEQAARGVAEVFRDEITEAHERVERQAERLLQVARARCEGVSVPELLDIRLEAAKLATDCTSLESRVIGGRSYIASCETS
;
A
#
# COMPACT_ATOMS: atom_id res chain seq x y z
N MET A 1 -1.73 17.44 30.06
CA MET A 1 -1.61 17.52 28.61
C MET A 1 -2.59 16.50 28.04
N GLY A 2 -3.49 16.89 27.15
CA GLY A 2 -4.36 15.94 26.47
C GLY A 2 -3.52 15.00 25.61
N THR A 3 -3.90 13.74 25.54
CA THR A 3 -3.31 12.78 24.60
C THR A 3 -3.49 13.30 23.18
N PHE A 4 -2.39 13.39 22.44
CA PHE A 4 -2.42 13.74 21.03
C PHE A 4 -3.34 12.76 20.29
N THR A 5 -4.43 13.26 19.72
CA THR A 5 -5.30 12.50 18.82
C THR A 5 -5.20 13.15 17.46
N PRO A 6 -4.42 12.58 16.54
CA PRO A 6 -4.19 13.16 15.22
C PRO A 6 -5.47 13.30 14.41
N SER A 7 -5.62 14.41 13.70
CA SER A 7 -6.82 14.79 12.94
C SER A 7 -7.16 13.87 11.76
N LEU A 8 -6.19 13.07 11.28
CA LEU A 8 -6.36 12.18 10.13
C LEU A 8 -6.85 10.77 10.51
N LEU A 9 -6.82 10.39 11.78
CA LEU A 9 -7.27 9.06 12.22
C LEU A 9 -8.79 8.94 12.11
N LEU A 10 -9.27 7.70 12.09
CA LEU A 10 -10.68 7.37 12.22
C LEU A 10 -11.24 7.83 13.57
N ASP A 11 -12.56 7.81 13.71
CA ASP A 11 -13.20 8.17 14.97
C ASP A 11 -12.81 7.25 16.13
N ASP A 12 -13.09 7.69 17.36
CA ASP A 12 -12.67 6.99 18.59
C ASP A 12 -13.18 5.53 18.66
N ALA A 13 -14.40 5.26 18.19
CA ALA A 13 -14.98 3.93 18.24
C ALA A 13 -14.31 3.01 17.20
N GLU A 14 -14.02 3.53 16.03
CA GLU A 14 -13.32 2.82 14.97
C GLU A 14 -11.85 2.61 15.33
N LEU A 15 -11.21 3.62 15.92
CA LEU A 15 -9.84 3.54 16.44
C LEU A 15 -9.72 2.46 17.51
N ALA A 16 -10.72 2.38 18.42
CA ALA A 16 -10.77 1.34 19.44
C ALA A 16 -10.88 -0.07 18.83
N ARG A 17 -11.72 -0.25 17.81
CA ARG A 17 -11.83 -1.54 17.09
C ARG A 17 -10.54 -1.91 16.37
N CYS A 18 -9.88 -0.94 15.73
CA CYS A 18 -8.58 -1.17 15.08
C CYS A 18 -7.53 -1.55 16.12
N ARG A 19 -7.49 -0.88 17.27
CA ARG A 19 -6.58 -1.19 18.36
C ARG A 19 -6.76 -2.62 18.85
N GLU A 20 -7.98 -3.00 19.18
CA GLU A 20 -8.30 -4.35 19.68
C GLU A 20 -7.85 -5.46 18.71
N PHE A 21 -7.98 -5.22 17.41
CA PHE A 21 -7.63 -6.22 16.40
C PHE A 21 -6.16 -6.18 15.99
N LEU A 22 -5.58 -5.00 15.75
CA LEU A 22 -4.24 -4.85 15.15
C LEU A 22 -3.11 -4.89 16.18
N GLU A 23 -3.25 -4.19 17.31
CA GLU A 23 -2.17 -4.04 18.30
C GLU A 23 -1.63 -5.39 18.82
N PRO A 24 -2.47 -6.37 19.18
CA PRO A 24 -1.99 -7.70 19.59
C PRO A 24 -1.29 -8.50 18.49
N ARG A 25 -1.51 -8.13 17.23
CA ARG A 25 -1.00 -8.83 16.04
C ARG A 25 0.24 -8.19 15.44
N ALA A 26 0.52 -6.91 15.75
CA ALA A 26 1.56 -6.13 15.08
C ALA A 26 2.93 -6.82 15.12
N ASN A 27 3.37 -7.27 16.28
CA ASN A 27 4.61 -8.02 16.42
C ASN A 27 4.64 -9.37 15.67
N ALA A 28 3.51 -10.08 15.60
CA ALA A 28 3.39 -11.32 14.85
C ALA A 28 3.44 -11.04 13.32
N ALA A 29 2.76 -9.97 12.89
CA ALA A 29 2.79 -9.53 11.50
C ALA A 29 4.19 -9.07 11.08
N ASP A 30 4.91 -8.35 11.95
CA ASP A 30 6.26 -7.91 11.66
C ASP A 30 7.23 -9.10 11.48
N ARG A 31 7.09 -10.16 12.29
CA ARG A 31 7.89 -11.38 12.18
C ARG A 31 7.40 -12.40 11.13
N GLY A 32 6.23 -12.19 10.53
CA GLY A 32 5.63 -13.09 9.55
C GLY A 32 4.81 -14.26 10.14
N ASP A 33 4.57 -14.24 11.46
CA ASP A 33 3.69 -15.22 12.13
C ASP A 33 2.19 -14.91 11.86
N ALA A 34 1.88 -13.70 11.38
CA ALA A 34 0.61 -13.28 10.85
C ALA A 34 0.81 -12.52 9.53
N THR A 35 -0.19 -12.54 8.65
CA THR A 35 -0.11 -11.90 7.35
C THR A 35 -1.29 -10.98 7.09
N PHE A 36 -1.21 -10.17 6.04
CA PHE A 36 -2.34 -9.36 5.59
C PHE A 36 -3.59 -10.20 5.26
N CYS A 37 -3.43 -11.43 4.77
CA CYS A 37 -4.56 -12.32 4.48
C CYS A 37 -5.45 -12.57 5.71
N ASP A 38 -4.86 -12.53 6.90
CA ASP A 38 -5.59 -12.73 8.16
C ASP A 38 -6.34 -11.47 8.62
N ALA A 39 -5.93 -10.29 8.12
CA ALA A 39 -6.51 -8.99 8.43
C ALA A 39 -7.45 -8.46 7.35
N ALA A 40 -7.31 -8.93 6.11
CA ALA A 40 -7.99 -8.36 4.95
C ALA A 40 -9.51 -8.29 5.09
N LYS A 41 -10.13 -9.36 5.58
CA LYS A 41 -11.58 -9.41 5.80
C LYS A 41 -12.03 -8.46 6.92
N PHE A 42 -11.33 -8.44 8.05
CA PHE A 42 -11.62 -7.50 9.13
C PHE A 42 -11.56 -6.05 8.65
N ILE A 43 -10.50 -5.71 7.91
CA ILE A 43 -10.31 -4.36 7.38
C ILE A 43 -11.41 -4.00 6.37
N ALA A 44 -11.77 -4.92 5.48
CA ALA A 44 -12.84 -4.71 4.53
C ALA A 44 -14.20 -4.43 5.20
N GLU A 45 -14.56 -5.22 6.20
CA GLU A 45 -15.86 -5.14 6.87
C GLU A 45 -15.95 -4.03 7.92
N ASN A 46 -14.88 -3.83 8.72
CA ASN A 46 -14.92 -3.00 9.93
C ASN A 46 -14.20 -1.65 9.79
N VAL A 47 -13.35 -1.49 8.79
CA VAL A 47 -12.57 -0.26 8.59
C VAL A 47 -12.98 0.47 7.32
N LEU A 48 -13.03 -0.21 6.20
CA LEU A 48 -13.36 0.41 4.90
C LEU A 48 -14.86 0.41 4.63
N GLY A 49 -15.60 -0.66 4.97
CA GLY A 49 -17.02 -0.78 4.68
C GLY A 49 -17.33 -0.58 3.20
N GLU A 50 -18.23 0.34 2.88
CA GLU A 50 -18.57 0.69 1.49
C GLU A 50 -17.37 1.22 0.67
N ASN A 51 -16.35 1.75 1.34
CA ASN A 51 -15.13 2.26 0.70
C ASN A 51 -14.10 1.17 0.38
N ALA A 52 -14.38 -0.09 0.67
CA ALA A 52 -13.57 -1.22 0.22
C ALA A 52 -13.65 -1.45 -1.30
N GLY A 53 -14.63 -0.85 -1.96
CA GLY A 53 -14.91 -1.01 -3.39
C GLY A 53 -13.99 -0.20 -4.31
N PRO A 54 -14.21 -0.31 -5.64
CA PRO A 54 -13.47 0.44 -6.64
C PRO A 54 -13.78 1.95 -6.56
N PRO A 55 -12.86 2.79 -7.04
CA PRO A 55 -12.96 4.26 -6.93
C PRO A 55 -14.18 4.88 -7.63
N GLU A 56 -14.77 4.15 -8.55
CA GLU A 56 -15.95 4.59 -9.33
C GLU A 56 -17.27 4.35 -8.60
N ALA A 57 -17.25 3.66 -7.46
CA ALA A 57 -18.46 3.47 -6.66
C ALA A 57 -19.01 4.84 -6.24
N PRO A 58 -20.31 5.10 -6.42
CA PRO A 58 -20.89 6.43 -6.19
C PRO A 58 -20.65 7.00 -4.79
N ASN A 59 -20.51 6.13 -3.80
CA ASN A 59 -20.36 6.47 -2.39
C ASN A 59 -18.91 6.41 -1.90
N GLN A 60 -17.92 6.24 -2.80
CA GLN A 60 -16.56 6.13 -2.35
C GLN A 60 -16.00 7.46 -1.85
N ASN A 61 -15.64 7.47 -0.59
CA ASN A 61 -14.99 8.58 0.08
C ASN A 61 -13.46 8.33 0.16
N LEU A 62 -12.68 9.07 -0.62
CA LEU A 62 -11.23 8.94 -0.63
C LEU A 62 -10.59 9.41 0.68
N GLU A 63 -11.20 10.38 1.39
CA GLU A 63 -10.76 10.77 2.73
C GLU A 63 -10.82 9.57 3.68
N ARG A 64 -11.90 8.77 3.59
CA ARG A 64 -12.05 7.55 4.39
C ARG A 64 -10.94 6.54 4.12
N VAL A 65 -10.55 6.35 2.86
CA VAL A 65 -9.47 5.43 2.49
C VAL A 65 -8.12 5.93 3.01
N VAL A 66 -7.87 7.23 2.90
CA VAL A 66 -6.67 7.90 3.44
C VAL A 66 -6.60 7.73 4.96
N SER A 67 -7.69 8.02 5.67
CA SER A 67 -7.76 7.86 7.14
C SER A 67 -7.63 6.40 7.59
N ALA A 68 -8.22 5.46 6.84
CA ALA A 68 -8.07 4.03 7.11
C ALA A 68 -6.60 3.57 7.00
N LEU A 69 -5.91 3.96 5.91
CA LEU A 69 -4.49 3.66 5.73
C LEU A 69 -3.61 4.28 6.82
N ALA A 70 -3.89 5.54 7.18
CA ALA A 70 -3.21 6.24 8.25
C ALA A 70 -3.43 5.55 9.62
N THR A 71 -4.66 5.17 9.92
CA THR A 71 -5.02 4.48 11.17
C THR A 71 -4.36 3.10 11.27
N ILE A 72 -4.37 2.33 10.18
CA ILE A 72 -3.71 1.02 10.18
C ILE A 72 -2.20 1.20 10.31
N GLY A 73 -1.59 2.19 9.63
CA GLY A 73 -0.17 2.53 9.76
C GLY A 73 0.26 3.01 11.14
N TRP A 74 -0.69 3.57 11.92
CA TRP A 74 -0.49 3.88 13.33
C TRP A 74 -0.29 2.63 14.21
N PHE A 75 -0.93 1.50 13.86
CA PHE A 75 -0.86 0.26 14.63
C PHE A 75 0.11 -0.77 14.05
N ASP A 76 0.15 -0.90 12.71
CA ASP A 76 0.89 -1.95 12.02
C ASP A 76 1.26 -1.49 10.61
N MET A 77 2.52 -1.13 10.43
CA MET A 77 3.05 -0.64 9.15
C MET A 77 3.03 -1.71 8.05
N GLY A 78 3.28 -2.97 8.40
CA GLY A 78 3.25 -4.08 7.45
C GLY A 78 1.86 -4.31 6.88
N THR A 79 0.85 -4.32 7.75
CA THR A 79 -0.56 -4.43 7.35
C THR A 79 -1.01 -3.21 6.55
N ALA A 80 -0.59 -1.99 6.92
CA ALA A 80 -0.92 -0.78 6.17
C ALA A 80 -0.32 -0.76 4.76
N PHE A 81 0.93 -1.18 4.62
CA PHE A 81 1.57 -1.34 3.32
C PHE A 81 0.87 -2.39 2.45
N SER A 82 0.49 -3.51 3.03
CA SER A 82 -0.25 -4.56 2.33
C SER A 82 -1.65 -4.11 1.91
N LEU A 83 -2.33 -3.34 2.76
CA LEU A 83 -3.61 -2.70 2.41
C LEU A 83 -3.44 -1.69 1.27
N TRP A 84 -2.36 -0.92 1.27
CA TRP A 84 -2.06 -0.03 0.15
C TRP A 84 -1.88 -0.81 -1.16
N CYS A 85 -1.16 -1.94 -1.16
CA CYS A 85 -1.07 -2.82 -2.33
C CYS A 85 -2.46 -3.31 -2.79
N GLN A 86 -3.28 -3.79 -1.84
CA GLN A 86 -4.67 -4.19 -2.09
C GLN A 86 -5.47 -3.08 -2.75
N ARG A 87 -5.43 -1.89 -2.17
CA ARG A 87 -6.18 -0.75 -2.65
C ARG A 87 -5.73 -0.31 -4.05
N MET A 88 -4.43 -0.35 -4.32
CA MET A 88 -3.90 -0.04 -5.64
C MET A 88 -4.33 -1.06 -6.70
N VAL A 89 -4.40 -2.34 -6.36
CA VAL A 89 -4.92 -3.36 -7.31
C VAL A 89 -6.39 -3.10 -7.64
N LEU A 90 -7.21 -2.67 -6.70
CA LEU A 90 -8.59 -2.24 -6.97
C LEU A 90 -8.64 -1.04 -7.94
N GLU A 91 -7.75 -0.05 -7.74
CA GLU A 91 -7.62 1.09 -8.66
C GLU A 91 -7.20 0.65 -10.08
N PHE A 92 -6.27 -0.28 -10.18
CA PHE A 92 -5.79 -0.80 -11.46
C PHE A 92 -6.90 -1.54 -12.22
N LEU A 93 -7.59 -2.45 -11.54
CA LEU A 93 -8.67 -3.23 -12.12
C LEU A 93 -9.88 -2.37 -12.53
N SER A 94 -10.10 -1.23 -11.85
CA SER A 94 -11.14 -0.29 -12.23
C SER A 94 -10.93 0.32 -13.63
N LYS A 95 -9.70 0.33 -14.13
CA LYS A 95 -9.35 0.81 -15.48
C LYS A 95 -9.53 -0.24 -16.56
N ALA A 96 -9.79 -1.49 -16.19
CA ALA A 96 -10.11 -2.53 -17.16
C ALA A 96 -11.48 -2.29 -17.81
N PRO A 97 -11.70 -2.77 -19.05
CA PRO A 97 -12.99 -2.66 -19.71
C PRO A 97 -14.11 -3.26 -18.85
N SER A 98 -15.30 -2.63 -18.89
CA SER A 98 -16.49 -3.20 -18.29
C SER A 98 -16.80 -4.55 -18.94
N GLY A 99 -17.16 -5.56 -18.12
CA GLY A 99 -17.40 -6.93 -18.59
C GLY A 99 -16.13 -7.76 -18.78
N SER A 100 -14.94 -7.23 -18.49
CA SER A 100 -13.73 -8.03 -18.47
C SER A 100 -13.69 -8.96 -17.26
N ALA A 101 -13.20 -10.21 -17.44
CA ALA A 101 -13.14 -11.19 -16.36
C ALA A 101 -12.28 -10.69 -15.18
N CYS A 102 -11.15 -10.03 -15.43
CA CYS A 102 -10.31 -9.49 -14.36
C CYS A 102 -11.03 -8.45 -13.49
N ARG A 103 -11.96 -7.69 -14.07
CA ARG A 103 -12.76 -6.72 -13.30
C ARG A 103 -13.89 -7.43 -12.55
N GLU A 104 -14.67 -8.26 -13.18
CA GLU A 104 -15.87 -8.85 -12.59
C GLU A 104 -15.56 -9.97 -11.60
N GLU A 105 -14.57 -10.82 -11.88
CA GLU A 105 -14.23 -11.94 -11.01
C GLU A 105 -13.35 -11.52 -9.82
N ALA A 106 -12.42 -10.57 -10.03
CA ALA A 106 -11.44 -10.22 -9.01
C ALA A 106 -11.89 -9.10 -8.06
N LEU A 107 -12.59 -8.05 -8.56
CA LEU A 107 -12.93 -6.88 -7.73
C LEU A 107 -13.75 -7.23 -6.49
N ASP A 108 -14.75 -8.07 -6.65
CA ASP A 108 -15.66 -8.43 -5.55
C ASP A 108 -14.95 -9.24 -4.45
N ALA A 109 -14.12 -10.20 -4.85
CA ALA A 109 -13.34 -11.01 -3.92
C ALA A 109 -12.27 -10.17 -3.18
N LEU A 110 -11.61 -9.23 -3.89
CA LEU A 110 -10.67 -8.28 -3.30
C LEU A 110 -11.38 -7.33 -2.34
N ARG A 111 -12.56 -6.81 -2.72
CA ARG A 111 -13.36 -5.90 -1.89
C ARG A 111 -13.79 -6.54 -0.57
N ARG A 112 -14.14 -7.83 -0.59
CA ARG A 112 -14.51 -8.58 0.63
C ARG A 112 -13.32 -9.12 1.42
N GLY A 113 -12.08 -8.89 0.96
CA GLY A 113 -10.88 -9.44 1.60
C GLY A 113 -10.74 -10.96 1.49
N GLU A 114 -11.44 -11.59 0.57
CA GLU A 114 -11.34 -13.03 0.26
C GLU A 114 -10.08 -13.33 -0.58
N ARG A 115 -9.72 -12.39 -1.44
CA ARG A 115 -8.47 -12.34 -2.22
C ARG A 115 -7.65 -11.13 -1.79
N VAL A 116 -6.34 -11.17 -2.06
CA VAL A 116 -5.42 -10.06 -1.79
C VAL A 116 -4.77 -9.57 -3.08
N GLY A 117 -4.54 -8.26 -3.16
CA GLY A 117 -3.95 -7.62 -4.32
C GLY A 117 -2.44 -7.53 -4.24
N THR A 118 -1.76 -8.04 -5.25
CA THR A 118 -0.31 -7.91 -5.45
C THR A 118 -0.03 -6.84 -6.49
N SER A 119 0.54 -5.72 -6.04
CA SER A 119 0.97 -4.63 -6.92
C SER A 119 2.42 -4.86 -7.37
N ALA A 120 2.61 -5.47 -8.54
CA ALA A 120 3.93 -5.69 -9.13
C ALA A 120 4.35 -4.49 -10.02
N MET A 121 4.22 -3.27 -9.48
CA MET A 121 4.32 -2.03 -10.25
C MET A 121 5.61 -1.23 -10.02
N ALA A 122 6.54 -1.68 -9.17
CA ALA A 122 7.79 -0.96 -8.92
C ALA A 122 8.64 -0.80 -10.19
N GLY A 123 8.87 -1.89 -10.92
CA GLY A 123 9.55 -1.87 -12.22
C GLY A 123 8.81 -1.05 -13.29
N PRO A 124 7.51 -1.28 -13.51
CA PRO A 124 6.69 -0.45 -14.40
C PRO A 124 6.72 1.06 -14.07
N MET A 125 6.70 1.43 -12.79
CA MET A 125 6.82 2.84 -12.39
C MET A 125 8.20 3.42 -12.75
N ALA A 126 9.27 2.66 -12.50
CA ALA A 126 10.63 3.05 -12.90
C ALA A 126 10.75 3.17 -14.44
N HIS A 127 10.12 2.25 -15.18
CA HIS A 127 10.04 2.33 -16.64
C HIS A 127 9.34 3.62 -17.10
N PHE A 128 8.18 3.91 -16.53
CA PHE A 128 7.38 5.10 -16.88
C PHE A 128 8.13 6.41 -16.63
N VAL A 129 8.87 6.50 -15.52
CA VAL A 129 9.55 7.73 -15.09
C VAL A 129 10.92 7.89 -15.74
N SER A 130 11.67 6.80 -15.86
CA SER A 130 13.11 6.83 -16.20
C SER A 130 13.51 5.96 -17.38
N GLY A 131 12.55 5.27 -18.02
CA GLY A 131 12.84 4.39 -19.17
C GLY A 131 13.61 3.10 -18.81
N VAL A 132 13.69 2.74 -17.53
CA VAL A 132 14.31 1.46 -17.12
C VAL A 132 13.61 0.30 -17.83
N PRO A 133 14.32 -0.66 -18.45
CA PRO A 133 13.70 -1.77 -19.17
C PRO A 133 12.77 -2.59 -18.29
N LEU A 134 11.58 -2.95 -18.81
CA LEU A 134 10.69 -3.91 -18.17
C LEU A 134 11.31 -5.31 -18.19
N THR A 135 11.12 -6.04 -17.10
CA THR A 135 11.66 -7.40 -16.94
C THR A 135 10.71 -8.49 -17.40
N LEU A 136 9.43 -8.19 -17.55
CA LEU A 136 8.44 -9.07 -18.17
C LEU A 136 8.29 -8.76 -19.65
N LYS A 137 8.15 -9.81 -20.45
CA LYS A 137 7.91 -9.75 -21.89
C LYS A 137 6.56 -10.39 -22.20
N ALA A 138 5.83 -9.80 -23.13
CA ALA A 138 4.56 -10.29 -23.65
C ALA A 138 4.71 -10.63 -25.12
N THR A 139 4.37 -11.86 -25.49
CA THR A 139 4.18 -12.30 -26.88
C THR A 139 2.68 -12.57 -27.11
N PRO A 140 2.14 -12.32 -28.32
CA PRO A 140 0.75 -12.67 -28.61
C PRO A 140 0.48 -14.16 -28.34
N ALA A 141 -0.69 -14.47 -27.79
CA ALA A 141 -1.12 -15.86 -27.65
C ALA A 141 -1.37 -16.50 -29.02
N GLU A 142 -1.21 -17.85 -29.15
CA GLU A 142 -1.35 -18.57 -30.42
C GLU A 142 -2.73 -18.40 -31.07
N ASN A 143 -3.77 -18.27 -30.26
CA ASN A 143 -5.14 -18.00 -30.70
C ASN A 143 -5.40 -16.55 -31.12
N GLY A 144 -4.40 -15.65 -30.94
CA GLY A 144 -4.52 -14.22 -31.20
C GLY A 144 -5.29 -13.44 -30.14
N GLU A 145 -5.73 -14.08 -29.07
CA GLU A 145 -6.52 -13.46 -27.99
C GLU A 145 -5.75 -13.43 -26.68
N GLY A 146 -5.10 -12.28 -26.38
CA GLY A 146 -4.32 -12.11 -25.17
C GLY A 146 -2.83 -12.33 -25.38
N TYR A 147 -2.12 -12.71 -24.32
CA TYR A 147 -0.66 -12.74 -24.27
C TYR A 147 -0.11 -13.95 -23.53
N ARG A 148 1.12 -14.32 -23.89
CA ARG A 148 2.00 -15.21 -23.12
C ARG A 148 3.04 -14.34 -22.44
N ILE A 149 3.16 -14.45 -21.12
CA ILE A 149 4.03 -13.60 -20.32
C ILE A 149 5.20 -14.42 -19.77
N SER A 150 6.42 -13.92 -19.97
CA SER A 150 7.63 -14.52 -19.45
C SER A 150 8.59 -13.48 -18.86
N GLY A 151 9.32 -13.85 -17.80
CA GLY A 151 10.30 -13.01 -17.14
C GLY A 151 10.23 -13.08 -15.62
N VAL A 152 10.90 -12.14 -14.96
CA VAL A 152 11.00 -12.13 -13.49
C VAL A 152 10.59 -10.78 -12.94
N VAL A 153 9.72 -10.78 -11.94
CA VAL A 153 9.49 -9.65 -11.04
C VAL A 153 10.41 -9.83 -9.84
N ALA A 154 11.38 -8.96 -9.71
CA ALA A 154 12.40 -9.08 -8.67
C ALA A 154 11.83 -8.92 -7.26
N TRP A 155 10.76 -8.11 -7.10
CA TRP A 155 10.16 -7.82 -5.81
C TRP A 155 8.68 -7.47 -5.96
N ALA A 156 7.83 -8.19 -5.25
CA ALA A 156 6.42 -7.89 -5.09
C ALA A 156 5.95 -8.33 -3.70
N SER A 157 4.88 -7.75 -3.20
CA SER A 157 4.30 -8.01 -1.88
C SER A 157 2.90 -8.59 -1.99
N ASN A 158 2.39 -9.13 -0.89
CA ASN A 158 1.13 -9.87 -0.83
C ASN A 158 1.14 -11.13 -1.73
N LEU A 159 2.28 -11.82 -1.80
CA LEU A 159 2.42 -13.06 -2.58
C LEU A 159 1.91 -14.27 -1.78
N ALA A 160 0.59 -14.37 -1.62
CA ALA A 160 -0.08 -15.45 -0.90
C ALA A 160 -0.62 -16.50 -1.88
N GLU A 161 -0.16 -17.76 -1.74
CA GLU A 161 -0.62 -18.88 -2.56
C GLU A 161 -2.14 -19.00 -2.54
N GLY A 162 -2.75 -19.20 -3.72
CA GLY A 162 -4.19 -19.38 -3.90
C GLY A 162 -5.05 -18.16 -3.54
N LYS A 163 -4.44 -17.02 -3.16
CA LYS A 163 -5.19 -15.84 -2.72
C LYS A 163 -4.87 -14.56 -3.52
N SER A 164 -3.68 -14.45 -4.10
CA SER A 164 -3.27 -13.20 -4.71
C SER A 164 -3.82 -13.01 -6.12
N ILE A 165 -4.24 -11.77 -6.40
CA ILE A 165 -4.45 -11.24 -7.76
C ILE A 165 -3.30 -10.30 -8.06
N ILE A 166 -2.52 -10.64 -9.05
CA ILE A 166 -1.32 -9.90 -9.46
C ILE A 166 -1.72 -8.89 -10.55
N VAL A 167 -1.25 -7.65 -10.42
CA VAL A 167 -1.26 -6.69 -11.54
C VAL A 167 0.19 -6.30 -11.84
N SER A 168 0.54 -6.38 -13.13
CA SER A 168 1.87 -6.03 -13.62
C SER A 168 1.82 -5.51 -15.06
N VAL A 169 3.01 -5.25 -15.63
CA VAL A 169 3.19 -4.70 -16.97
C VAL A 169 4.27 -5.49 -17.69
N ALA A 170 4.03 -5.84 -18.92
CA ALA A 170 4.99 -6.56 -19.77
C ALA A 170 5.29 -5.78 -21.06
N ALA A 171 6.56 -5.78 -21.46
CA ALA A 171 6.99 -5.21 -22.74
C ALA A 171 6.50 -6.05 -23.90
N ARG A 172 6.00 -5.42 -24.96
CA ARG A 172 5.68 -6.05 -26.25
C ARG A 172 6.81 -5.80 -27.26
N GLU A 173 6.91 -6.63 -28.29
CA GLU A 173 7.88 -6.41 -29.36
C GLU A 173 7.61 -5.12 -30.13
N SER A 174 6.34 -4.75 -30.25
CA SER A 174 5.91 -3.51 -30.90
C SER A 174 4.77 -2.85 -30.13
N GLY A 175 4.73 -1.51 -30.15
CA GLY A 175 3.72 -0.73 -29.43
C GLY A 175 4.06 -0.48 -27.96
N GLU A 176 3.09 0.04 -27.24
CA GLU A 176 3.22 0.28 -25.80
C GLU A 176 3.17 -1.02 -24.99
N PRO A 177 3.75 -1.05 -23.78
CA PRO A 177 3.61 -2.19 -22.87
C PRO A 177 2.16 -2.52 -22.55
N VAL A 178 1.88 -3.80 -22.29
CA VAL A 178 0.56 -4.26 -21.87
C VAL A 178 0.46 -4.30 -20.35
N VAL A 179 -0.62 -3.75 -19.81
CA VAL A 179 -0.99 -3.85 -18.39
C VAL A 179 -1.99 -5.00 -18.24
N PHE A 180 -1.71 -5.93 -17.36
CA PHE A 180 -2.51 -7.14 -17.19
C PHE A 180 -2.71 -7.49 -15.72
N ALA A 181 -3.74 -8.27 -15.45
CA ALA A 181 -3.94 -8.96 -14.20
C ALA A 181 -3.86 -10.48 -14.41
N THR A 182 -3.57 -11.22 -13.34
CA THR A 182 -3.61 -12.68 -13.34
C THR A 182 -3.75 -13.21 -11.91
N PRO A 183 -4.49 -14.29 -11.67
CA PRO A 183 -4.44 -14.97 -10.39
C PRO A 183 -3.08 -15.65 -10.20
N ILE A 184 -2.59 -15.68 -8.95
CA ILE A 184 -1.26 -16.25 -8.63
C ILE A 184 -1.15 -17.74 -8.91
N GLU A 185 -2.28 -18.44 -8.93
CA GLU A 185 -2.39 -19.86 -9.26
C GLU A 185 -2.33 -20.15 -10.77
N ALA A 186 -2.22 -19.14 -11.63
CA ALA A 186 -2.09 -19.36 -13.07
C ALA A 186 -0.87 -20.23 -13.40
N PRO A 187 -1.02 -21.23 -14.28
CA PRO A 187 0.09 -22.10 -14.65
C PRO A 187 1.29 -21.32 -15.17
N GLY A 188 2.49 -21.66 -14.70
CA GLY A 188 3.74 -20.99 -15.06
C GLY A 188 4.15 -19.85 -14.12
N ILE A 189 3.36 -19.49 -13.10
CA ILE A 189 3.80 -18.58 -12.06
C ILE A 189 4.49 -19.36 -10.95
N ARG A 190 5.66 -18.87 -10.52
CA ARG A 190 6.39 -19.39 -9.37
C ARG A 190 6.79 -18.27 -8.44
N ILE A 191 6.45 -18.43 -7.15
CA ILE A 191 6.88 -17.53 -6.07
C ILE A 191 8.30 -17.93 -5.69
N GLY A 192 9.19 -16.94 -5.55
CA GLY A 192 10.55 -17.15 -5.05
C GLY A 192 10.58 -17.50 -3.57
N SER A 193 11.74 -17.93 -3.08
CA SER A 193 11.92 -18.16 -1.65
C SER A 193 11.83 -16.87 -0.86
N PHE A 194 11.11 -16.89 0.26
CA PHE A 194 11.07 -15.77 1.19
C PHE A 194 12.39 -15.68 1.95
N SER A 195 13.06 -14.54 1.83
CA SER A 195 14.23 -14.23 2.64
C SER A 195 13.80 -13.53 3.94
N PRO A 196 14.53 -13.72 5.06
CA PRO A 196 14.27 -12.97 6.27
C PRO A 196 14.42 -11.46 6.00
N LEU A 197 13.37 -10.70 6.30
CA LEU A 197 13.39 -9.23 6.24
C LEU A 197 13.75 -8.67 7.62
N ILE A 198 14.31 -7.47 7.66
CA ILE A 198 14.58 -6.76 8.92
C ILE A 198 13.26 -6.47 9.65
N ALA A 199 12.19 -6.19 8.92
CA ALA A 199 10.85 -5.88 9.41
C ALA A 199 9.81 -6.22 8.34
N MET A 200 8.53 -6.18 8.70
CA MET A 200 7.39 -6.33 7.78
C MET A 200 7.35 -7.69 7.05
N GLN A 201 7.80 -8.75 7.69
CA GLN A 201 7.85 -10.10 7.10
C GLN A 201 6.46 -10.60 6.67
N GLY A 202 5.40 -10.22 7.39
CA GLY A 202 4.00 -10.56 7.08
C GLY A 202 3.45 -9.95 5.79
N THR A 203 4.21 -9.06 5.12
CA THR A 203 3.86 -8.55 3.79
C THR A 203 4.04 -9.59 2.68
N LEU A 204 4.60 -10.77 2.98
CA LEU A 204 4.87 -11.82 2.00
C LEU A 204 5.56 -11.29 0.75
N SER A 205 6.69 -10.59 0.96
CA SER A 205 7.44 -9.92 -0.10
C SER A 205 8.60 -10.77 -0.59
N THR A 206 8.61 -11.09 -1.88
CA THR A 206 9.71 -11.80 -2.54
C THR A 206 9.65 -11.61 -4.05
N SER A 207 10.47 -12.32 -4.80
CA SER A 207 10.42 -12.37 -6.26
C SER A 207 9.32 -13.32 -6.77
N MET A 208 8.95 -13.18 -8.03
CA MET A 208 8.15 -14.18 -8.74
C MET A 208 8.60 -14.29 -10.19
N THR A 209 8.50 -15.50 -10.74
CA THR A 209 8.86 -15.83 -12.12
C THR A 209 7.59 -16.17 -12.89
N PHE A 210 7.53 -15.68 -14.12
CA PHE A 210 6.52 -16.02 -15.12
C PHE A 210 7.19 -16.87 -16.20
N GLU A 211 6.71 -18.08 -16.40
CA GLU A 211 7.20 -19.00 -17.43
C GLU A 211 6.05 -19.30 -18.38
N ASP A 212 6.01 -18.54 -19.47
CA ASP A 212 5.02 -18.70 -20.51
C ASP A 212 3.57 -18.68 -19.99
N VAL A 213 3.28 -17.76 -19.08
CA VAL A 213 1.97 -17.62 -18.42
C VAL A 213 0.95 -17.07 -19.40
N GLU A 214 -0.14 -17.80 -19.60
CA GLU A 214 -1.25 -17.33 -20.42
C GLU A 214 -2.08 -16.26 -19.70
N VAL A 215 -2.24 -15.12 -20.36
CA VAL A 215 -3.10 -14.01 -19.94
C VAL A 215 -4.14 -13.80 -21.03
N PRO A 216 -5.36 -14.31 -20.88
CA PRO A 216 -6.45 -14.11 -21.83
C PRO A 216 -6.76 -12.62 -22.01
N ALA A 217 -7.33 -12.25 -23.17
CA ALA A 217 -7.73 -10.87 -23.45
C ALA A 217 -8.65 -10.27 -22.36
N SER A 218 -9.51 -11.10 -21.75
CA SER A 218 -10.39 -10.69 -20.63
C SER A 218 -9.66 -10.35 -19.33
N TRP A 219 -8.36 -10.68 -19.22
CA TRP A 219 -7.47 -10.33 -18.11
C TRP A 219 -6.46 -9.23 -18.48
N VAL A 220 -6.53 -8.69 -19.69
CA VAL A 220 -5.79 -7.49 -20.10
C VAL A 220 -6.54 -6.26 -19.58
N ILE A 221 -5.85 -5.43 -18.79
CA ILE A 221 -6.41 -4.18 -18.28
C ILE A 221 -6.40 -3.12 -19.39
N THR A 222 -5.24 -2.93 -20.01
CA THR A 222 -5.11 -1.98 -21.15
C THR A 222 -3.79 -2.19 -21.90
N GLU A 223 -3.78 -1.79 -23.16
CA GLU A 223 -2.58 -1.67 -24.00
C GLU A 223 -2.07 -0.22 -24.11
N ASN A 224 -2.76 0.71 -23.47
CA ASN A 224 -2.36 2.11 -23.37
C ASN A 224 -1.69 2.35 -22.02
N PHE A 225 -0.42 1.93 -21.93
CA PHE A 225 0.37 2.00 -20.69
C PHE A 225 0.55 3.43 -20.19
N ARG A 226 0.82 4.37 -21.10
CA ARG A 226 1.11 5.76 -20.71
C ARG A 226 -0.10 6.43 -20.06
N ASP A 227 -1.28 6.29 -20.64
CA ASP A 227 -2.50 6.87 -20.09
C ASP A 227 -2.88 6.21 -18.78
N PHE A 228 -2.72 4.88 -18.69
CA PHE A 228 -2.93 4.14 -17.45
C PHE A 228 -2.05 4.68 -16.33
N MET A 229 -0.74 4.77 -16.55
CA MET A 229 0.20 5.27 -15.53
C MET A 229 -0.09 6.71 -15.13
N THR A 230 -0.48 7.54 -16.08
CA THR A 230 -0.87 8.94 -15.81
C THR A 230 -2.11 9.00 -14.93
N ALA A 231 -3.11 8.16 -15.19
CA ALA A 231 -4.37 8.13 -14.44
C ALA A 231 -4.22 7.59 -13.00
N ILE A 232 -3.35 6.60 -12.79
CA ILE A 232 -3.19 5.96 -11.46
C ILE A 232 -2.18 6.65 -10.55
N ARG A 233 -1.21 7.39 -11.11
CA ARG A 233 -0.09 7.98 -10.37
C ARG A 233 -0.53 8.92 -9.23
N PRO A 234 -1.52 9.81 -9.41
CA PRO A 234 -1.94 10.71 -8.33
C PRO A 234 -2.42 9.96 -7.08
N ILE A 235 -3.33 9.00 -7.25
CA ILE A 235 -3.86 8.24 -6.12
C ILE A 235 -2.79 7.30 -5.51
N PHE A 236 -1.90 6.75 -6.34
CA PHE A 236 -0.76 5.96 -5.88
C PHE A 236 0.10 6.75 -4.89
N LEU A 237 0.45 8.00 -5.22
CA LEU A 237 1.27 8.87 -4.37
C LEU A 237 0.52 9.29 -3.09
N LEU A 238 -0.75 9.65 -3.20
CA LEU A 238 -1.58 10.04 -2.06
C LEU A 238 -1.70 8.91 -1.03
N LEU A 239 -2.14 7.73 -1.48
CA LEU A 239 -2.36 6.60 -0.57
C LEU A 239 -1.06 6.09 0.05
N GLN A 240 0.05 6.14 -0.71
CA GLN A 240 1.37 5.79 -0.17
C GLN A 240 1.83 6.78 0.91
N SER A 241 1.46 8.05 0.80
CA SER A 241 1.78 9.05 1.82
C SER A 241 1.01 8.85 3.11
N SER A 242 -0.20 8.29 3.04
CA SER A 242 -1.11 8.16 4.18
C SER A 242 -0.60 7.21 5.26
N TYR A 243 -0.10 6.04 4.90
CA TYR A 243 0.44 5.10 5.88
C TYR A 243 1.79 5.55 6.46
N CYS A 244 2.63 6.24 5.66
CA CYS A 244 3.85 6.86 6.18
C CYS A 244 3.52 7.91 7.24
N TRP A 245 2.46 8.69 7.02
CA TRP A 245 1.96 9.63 8.01
C TRP A 245 1.49 8.93 9.29
N GLY A 246 0.79 7.80 9.18
CA GLY A 246 0.34 7.01 10.33
C GLY A 246 1.48 6.60 11.25
N LEU A 247 2.57 6.10 10.68
CA LEU A 247 3.80 5.77 11.42
C LEU A 247 4.41 7.01 12.09
N ALA A 248 4.54 8.13 11.37
CA ALA A 248 5.09 9.36 11.92
C ALA A 248 4.27 9.87 13.10
N ALA A 249 2.95 9.87 12.97
CA ALA A 249 2.03 10.32 14.01
C ALA A 249 2.11 9.44 15.27
N ARG A 250 2.21 8.11 15.11
CA ARG A 250 2.43 7.19 16.24
C ARG A 250 3.73 7.50 16.96
N SER A 251 4.82 7.66 16.23
CA SER A 251 6.13 7.97 16.80
C SER A 251 6.14 9.30 17.60
N VAL A 252 5.39 10.30 17.12
CA VAL A 252 5.22 11.55 17.87
C VAL A 252 4.46 11.31 19.17
N ALA A 253 3.35 10.58 19.12
CA ALA A 253 2.55 10.29 20.33
C ALA A 253 3.35 9.50 21.39
N GLU A 254 4.12 8.50 20.97
CA GLU A 254 5.00 7.74 21.87
C GLU A 254 6.12 8.62 22.44
N SER A 255 6.69 9.51 21.63
CA SER A 255 7.68 10.49 22.08
C SER A 255 7.11 11.43 23.15
N GLU A 256 5.90 11.95 22.95
CA GLU A 256 5.23 12.80 23.95
C GLU A 256 5.02 12.07 25.28
N GLN A 257 4.59 10.82 25.25
CA GLN A 257 4.39 10.00 26.44
C GLN A 257 5.70 9.69 27.17
N ALA A 258 6.77 9.44 26.41
CA ALA A 258 8.09 9.10 26.95
C ALA A 258 8.91 10.30 27.41
N ALA A 259 8.57 11.54 27.00
CA ALA A 259 9.33 12.76 27.30
C ALA A 259 9.22 13.19 28.77
N ARG A 260 9.84 12.42 29.68
CA ARG A 260 9.86 12.68 31.14
C ARG A 260 11.30 12.68 31.67
N GLY A 261 11.55 13.44 32.73
CA GLY A 261 12.86 13.53 33.36
C GLY A 261 13.92 14.06 32.38
N VAL A 262 14.99 13.32 32.13
CA VAL A 262 16.06 13.73 31.21
C VAL A 262 15.59 13.85 29.78
N ALA A 263 14.57 13.10 29.35
CA ALA A 263 14.02 13.15 28.01
C ALA A 263 13.18 14.43 27.73
N GLU A 264 12.92 15.25 28.75
CA GLU A 264 12.29 16.57 28.59
C GLU A 264 13.09 17.53 27.68
N VAL A 265 14.37 17.29 27.51
CA VAL A 265 15.23 18.04 26.58
C VAL A 265 14.75 17.98 25.13
N PHE A 266 13.97 16.95 24.76
CA PHE A 266 13.43 16.78 23.40
C PHE A 266 12.08 17.47 23.17
N ARG A 267 11.51 18.19 24.15
CA ARG A 267 10.17 18.78 24.03
C ARG A 267 9.98 19.70 22.82
N ASP A 268 10.97 20.51 22.52
CA ASP A 268 10.90 21.45 21.39
C ASP A 268 10.89 20.68 20.06
N GLU A 269 11.73 19.65 19.91
CA GLU A 269 11.75 18.78 18.74
C GLU A 269 10.44 18.00 18.57
N ILE A 270 9.84 17.52 19.66
CA ILE A 270 8.55 16.83 19.66
C ILE A 270 7.43 17.78 19.22
N THR A 271 7.44 19.02 19.72
CA THR A 271 6.46 20.04 19.33
C THR A 271 6.57 20.38 17.85
N GLU A 272 7.78 20.55 17.33
CA GLU A 272 8.00 20.78 15.89
C GLU A 272 7.54 19.59 15.03
N ALA A 273 7.84 18.36 15.49
CA ALA A 273 7.39 17.14 14.79
C ALA A 273 5.87 17.04 14.77
N HIS A 274 5.20 17.34 15.89
CA HIS A 274 3.74 17.39 15.98
C HIS A 274 3.14 18.37 14.97
N GLU A 275 3.62 19.61 14.94
CA GLU A 275 3.14 20.61 13.99
C GLU A 275 3.33 20.18 12.52
N ARG A 276 4.44 19.52 12.22
CA ARG A 276 4.69 18.98 10.87
C ARG A 276 3.71 17.86 10.52
N VAL A 277 3.42 16.95 11.45
CA VAL A 277 2.45 15.87 11.29
C VAL A 277 1.06 16.43 11.00
N GLU A 278 0.59 17.43 11.76
CA GLU A 278 -0.71 18.06 11.55
C GLU A 278 -0.80 18.80 10.20
N ARG A 279 0.21 19.59 9.84
CA ARG A 279 0.25 20.24 8.52
C ARG A 279 0.19 19.23 7.36
N GLN A 280 0.84 18.10 7.50
CA GLN A 280 0.81 17.05 6.48
C GLN A 280 -0.55 16.34 6.42
N ALA A 281 -1.25 16.15 7.57
CA ALA A 281 -2.59 15.63 7.63
C ALA A 281 -3.56 16.52 6.84
N GLU A 282 -3.52 17.83 7.06
CA GLU A 282 -4.35 18.81 6.33
C GLU A 282 -4.14 18.73 4.81
N ARG A 283 -2.87 18.63 4.37
CA ARG A 283 -2.54 18.49 2.95
C ARG A 283 -3.10 17.19 2.36
N LEU A 284 -2.96 16.06 3.06
CA LEU A 284 -3.49 14.76 2.63
C LEU A 284 -5.01 14.79 2.50
N LEU A 285 -5.71 15.34 3.48
CA LEU A 285 -7.17 15.49 3.45
C LEU A 285 -7.63 16.43 2.33
N GLN A 286 -6.94 17.54 2.12
CA GLN A 286 -7.25 18.46 1.02
C GLN A 286 -7.17 17.78 -0.35
N VAL A 287 -6.10 17.02 -0.60
CA VAL A 287 -5.91 16.27 -1.85
C VAL A 287 -6.94 15.15 -1.99
N ALA A 288 -7.28 14.46 -0.87
CA ALA A 288 -8.30 13.42 -0.86
C ALA A 288 -9.69 13.98 -1.19
N ARG A 289 -10.08 15.12 -0.62
CA ARG A 289 -11.34 15.84 -0.92
C ARG A 289 -11.45 16.23 -2.38
N ALA A 290 -10.37 16.76 -2.93
CA ALA A 290 -10.25 17.09 -4.33
C ALA A 290 -10.16 15.86 -5.25
N ARG A 291 -10.15 14.62 -4.72
CA ARG A 291 -9.92 13.37 -5.49
C ARG A 291 -8.68 13.44 -6.38
N CYS A 292 -7.64 14.12 -5.92
CA CYS A 292 -6.43 14.48 -6.66
C CYS A 292 -6.68 15.41 -7.86
N GLU A 293 -7.89 15.90 -8.09
CA GLU A 293 -8.20 16.82 -9.19
C GLU A 293 -7.56 18.20 -8.95
N GLY A 294 -6.94 18.74 -10.00
CA GLY A 294 -6.28 20.06 -9.94
C GLY A 294 -4.95 20.07 -9.16
N VAL A 295 -4.52 18.94 -8.60
CA VAL A 295 -3.23 18.83 -7.90
C VAL A 295 -2.15 18.42 -8.88
N SER A 296 -1.08 19.19 -8.97
CA SER A 296 0.03 18.91 -9.89
C SER A 296 0.87 17.70 -9.42
N VAL A 297 1.50 17.02 -10.38
CA VAL A 297 2.42 15.91 -10.05
C VAL A 297 3.59 16.35 -9.17
N PRO A 298 4.25 17.51 -9.39
CA PRO A 298 5.27 18.00 -8.46
C PRO A 298 4.76 18.18 -7.04
N GLU A 299 3.54 18.69 -6.85
CA GLU A 299 2.94 18.87 -5.53
C GLU A 299 2.65 17.54 -4.84
N LEU A 300 2.14 16.54 -5.58
CA LEU A 300 1.95 15.18 -5.05
C LEU A 300 3.27 14.51 -4.67
N LEU A 301 4.33 14.73 -5.45
CA LEU A 301 5.66 14.23 -5.13
C LEU A 301 6.22 14.91 -3.87
N ASP A 302 6.01 16.21 -3.71
CA ASP A 302 6.41 16.95 -2.51
C ASP A 302 5.69 16.42 -1.26
N ILE A 303 4.37 16.18 -1.35
CA ILE A 303 3.58 15.54 -0.28
C ILE A 303 4.16 14.14 0.05
N ARG A 304 4.50 13.35 -0.97
CA ARG A 304 5.06 12.01 -0.79
C ARG A 304 6.45 12.03 -0.15
N LEU A 305 7.30 12.96 -0.57
CA LEU A 305 8.64 13.11 0.00
C LEU A 305 8.57 13.57 1.45
N GLU A 306 7.71 14.54 1.76
CA GLU A 306 7.52 15.01 3.14
C GLU A 306 6.96 13.90 4.04
N ALA A 307 5.99 13.10 3.58
CA ALA A 307 5.47 11.97 4.36
C ALA A 307 6.55 10.92 4.67
N ALA A 308 7.43 10.62 3.70
CA ALA A 308 8.55 9.70 3.92
C ALA A 308 9.58 10.26 4.89
N LYS A 309 9.88 11.56 4.76
CA LYS A 309 10.81 12.27 5.65
C LYS A 309 10.27 12.33 7.07
N LEU A 310 8.98 12.65 7.22
CA LEU A 310 8.32 12.64 8.53
C LEU A 310 8.41 11.28 9.20
N ALA A 311 8.09 10.20 8.48
CA ALA A 311 8.19 8.85 9.03
C ALA A 311 9.60 8.57 9.57
N THR A 312 10.64 8.91 8.80
CA THR A 312 12.04 8.69 9.20
C THR A 312 12.46 9.60 10.37
N ASP A 313 12.11 10.88 10.31
CA ASP A 313 12.50 11.85 11.34
C ASP A 313 11.82 11.51 12.68
N CYS A 314 10.50 11.20 12.66
CA CYS A 314 9.72 10.92 13.87
C CYS A 314 10.12 9.60 14.53
N THR A 315 10.37 8.53 13.76
CA THR A 315 10.87 7.25 14.32
C THR A 315 12.28 7.40 14.91
N SER A 316 13.13 8.21 14.27
CA SER A 316 14.46 8.55 14.82
C SER A 316 14.35 9.36 16.12
N LEU A 317 13.42 10.33 16.18
CA LEU A 317 13.15 11.10 17.39
C LEU A 317 12.65 10.21 18.51
N GLU A 318 11.66 9.34 18.26
CA GLU A 318 11.14 8.36 19.21
C GLU A 318 12.25 7.50 19.80
N SER A 319 13.13 6.94 18.95
CA SER A 319 14.26 6.13 19.39
C SER A 319 15.21 6.90 20.33
N ARG A 320 15.45 8.19 20.08
CA ARG A 320 16.29 9.05 20.94
C ARG A 320 15.60 9.38 22.26
N VAL A 321 14.30 9.63 22.25
CA VAL A 321 13.51 9.96 23.45
C VAL A 321 13.40 8.75 24.37
N ILE A 322 13.12 7.55 23.82
CA ILE A 322 13.01 6.29 24.56
C ILE A 322 14.38 5.79 25.02
N GLY A 323 15.43 6.11 24.26
CA GLY A 323 16.80 5.69 24.55
C GLY A 323 17.03 4.19 24.36
N GLY A 324 17.86 3.58 25.20
CA GLY A 324 18.26 2.18 25.03
C GLY A 324 17.13 1.15 25.01
N ARG A 325 15.95 1.50 25.53
CA ARG A 325 14.78 0.61 25.48
C ARG A 325 14.24 0.39 24.06
N SER A 326 14.43 1.35 23.15
CA SER A 326 13.99 1.24 21.76
C SER A 326 14.68 0.10 20.98
N TYR A 327 15.77 -0.47 21.52
CA TYR A 327 16.49 -1.59 20.91
C TYR A 327 16.06 -2.96 21.46
N ILE A 328 15.07 -3.00 22.33
CA ILE A 328 14.57 -4.24 22.91
C ILE A 328 13.42 -4.77 22.04
N ALA A 329 13.60 -5.93 21.42
CA ALA A 329 12.64 -6.52 20.50
C ALA A 329 11.23 -6.79 21.08
N SER A 330 11.07 -6.79 22.40
CA SER A 330 9.77 -6.89 23.09
C SER A 330 9.20 -5.54 23.50
N CYS A 331 9.85 -4.44 23.12
CA CYS A 331 9.31 -3.11 23.40
C CYS A 331 8.13 -2.83 22.45
N GLU A 332 7.00 -2.37 22.98
CA GLU A 332 5.79 -2.08 22.18
C GLU A 332 6.01 -0.97 21.13
N THR A 333 7.06 -0.21 21.27
CA THR A 333 7.43 0.93 20.42
C THR A 333 8.58 0.63 19.46
N SER A 334 9.05 -0.59 19.38
CA SER A 334 10.17 -0.99 18.51
C SER A 334 9.70 -1.50 17.15
#